data_c11284fda916d2e7dbd3f16c73202662
#
_entry.id   c11284fda916d2e7dbd3f16c73202662
#
_cell.length_a   1.000
_cell.length_b   1.000
_cell.length_c   1.000
_cell.angle_alpha   90.00
_cell.angle_beta   90.00
_cell.angle_gamma   90.00
#
_symmetry.space_group_name_H-M   'P 1'
#
loop_
_entity.id
_entity.type
_entity.pdbx_description
1 polymer ?
#
loop_
_entity_poly.entity_id
_entity_poly.type
_entity_poly.pdbx_seq_one_letter_code
_entity_poly.pdbx_strand_id
1 'polypeptide(L)'
;MSEEKVMNPAAEAEEEEELLHEQVKVRRDKLAALCEAGKNPYEITKYDWDTKNQEIRDNFEALEGKTVRIAGRMMSRRVMGKASFMDLLDSTGRLQVYVRRDDVGEEDYADFKKWDIGDILGVEGTVFRTQKGEISVHTTHIKLLSKSLLPLPEKFHGLRDTDTRYRQRYVDLIVNPEVRDTFYKRSRILTEIRRYLDEKGFLEVDTPILVPLEIGASARPFVTHHNTLDMDMYLRIETELYLKRLIVGGLDRVYEVGRIFRNEGMDTKHNPEFTTVELYQAYTDYKGMMDLVEELYTRLAQNVCGSTRITYQGVELDLGHWERLTMAESVKKYAGVDYYDWKSDEDARAAAKAKNVEVPADATKGTVLAEFFDAYVEENLIQPTFIYDYPVENSPLAKRKPEDPAFTERFEYFICATEYGNAFSELNDPIDQKARFERQVEAKRREEPNTRAEVDYDFVTALEYGMAPTGGLGFGVDRLVMLLTDSASIRDVLLFPTMKPLDK
;
A
#
# COMPACT_ATOMS: atom_id res chain seq x y z
N MET A 1 31.16 -12.92 -42.71
CA MET A 1 31.09 -13.09 -41.26
C MET A 1 31.50 -11.76 -40.67
N SER A 2 30.55 -10.91 -40.32
CA SER A 2 30.78 -9.65 -39.63
C SER A 2 30.97 -9.93 -38.14
N GLU A 3 32.12 -9.58 -37.60
CA GLU A 3 32.39 -9.61 -36.17
C GLU A 3 31.49 -8.54 -35.53
N GLU A 4 30.45 -8.99 -34.81
CA GLU A 4 29.76 -8.15 -33.84
C GLU A 4 30.75 -7.82 -32.70
N LYS A 5 31.18 -6.55 -32.67
CA LYS A 5 31.94 -6.00 -31.55
C LYS A 5 31.05 -6.04 -30.31
N VAL A 6 31.27 -7.00 -29.43
CA VAL A 6 30.71 -7.00 -28.07
C VAL A 6 31.38 -5.82 -27.37
N MET A 7 30.65 -4.72 -27.21
CA MET A 7 31.10 -3.56 -26.43
C MET A 7 31.16 -3.92 -24.94
N ASN A 8 32.13 -3.34 -24.23
CA ASN A 8 32.27 -3.56 -22.78
C ASN A 8 31.15 -2.80 -22.04
N PRO A 9 30.37 -3.42 -21.15
CA PRO A 9 29.28 -2.76 -20.45
C PRO A 9 29.66 -1.48 -19.69
N ALA A 10 30.92 -1.37 -19.23
CA ALA A 10 31.43 -0.16 -18.58
C ALA A 10 31.63 1.00 -19.59
N ALA A 11 32.06 0.71 -20.80
CA ALA A 11 32.21 1.72 -21.85
C ALA A 11 30.84 2.19 -22.38
N GLU A 12 29.83 1.31 -22.42
CA GLU A 12 28.48 1.68 -22.79
C GLU A 12 27.87 2.62 -21.72
N ALA A 13 28.08 2.36 -20.43
CA ALA A 13 27.58 3.21 -19.34
C ALA A 13 28.27 4.61 -19.35
N GLU A 14 29.55 4.70 -19.62
CA GLU A 14 30.26 5.99 -19.75
C GLU A 14 29.74 6.80 -20.95
N GLU A 15 29.49 6.14 -22.09
CA GLU A 15 28.97 6.80 -23.29
C GLU A 15 27.52 7.29 -23.07
N GLU A 16 26.68 6.51 -22.37
CA GLU A 16 25.32 6.92 -21.98
C GLU A 16 25.32 8.12 -21.01
N GLU A 17 26.27 8.16 -20.06
CA GLU A 17 26.39 9.28 -19.11
C GLU A 17 26.87 10.56 -19.82
N GLU A 18 27.83 10.49 -20.72
CA GLU A 18 28.27 11.63 -21.53
C GLU A 18 27.15 12.16 -22.42
N LEU A 19 26.39 11.27 -23.07
CA LEU A 19 25.25 11.64 -23.91
C LEU A 19 24.15 12.33 -23.09
N LEU A 20 23.90 11.84 -21.89
CA LEU A 20 22.93 12.44 -20.95
C LEU A 20 23.38 13.85 -20.57
N HIS A 21 24.64 14.03 -20.22
CA HIS A 21 25.22 15.34 -19.89
C HIS A 21 25.08 16.35 -21.04
N GLU A 22 25.34 15.91 -22.27
CA GLU A 22 25.17 16.76 -23.45
C GLU A 22 23.71 17.17 -23.66
N GLN A 23 22.77 16.23 -23.56
CA GLN A 23 21.33 16.51 -23.68
C GLN A 23 20.84 17.49 -22.59
N VAL A 24 21.31 17.33 -21.35
CA VAL A 24 20.98 18.25 -20.25
C VAL A 24 21.51 19.65 -20.55
N LYS A 25 22.75 19.77 -21.03
CA LYS A 25 23.33 21.06 -21.40
C LYS A 25 22.52 21.76 -22.50
N VAL A 26 22.18 21.04 -23.57
CA VAL A 26 21.36 21.58 -24.68
C VAL A 26 20.02 22.08 -24.18
N ARG A 27 19.35 21.35 -23.25
CA ARG A 27 18.06 21.76 -22.69
C ARG A 27 18.19 23.01 -21.81
N ARG A 28 19.27 23.14 -21.04
CA ARG A 28 19.58 24.32 -20.23
C ARG A 28 19.87 25.55 -21.11
N ASP A 29 20.61 25.37 -22.18
CA ASP A 29 20.89 26.44 -23.15
C ASP A 29 19.60 26.94 -23.83
N LYS A 30 18.70 26.02 -24.19
CA LYS A 30 17.36 26.37 -24.71
C LYS A 30 16.52 27.15 -23.69
N LEU A 31 16.58 26.78 -22.40
CA LEU A 31 15.91 27.54 -21.35
C LEU A 31 16.50 28.95 -21.22
N ALA A 32 17.82 29.08 -21.21
CA ALA A 32 18.48 30.38 -21.15
C ALA A 32 18.03 31.29 -22.31
N ALA A 33 17.99 30.77 -23.53
CA ALA A 33 17.51 31.48 -24.70
C ALA A 33 16.03 31.92 -24.58
N LEU A 34 15.17 31.07 -23.98
CA LEU A 34 13.79 31.42 -23.69
C LEU A 34 13.70 32.56 -22.67
N CYS A 35 14.52 32.54 -21.62
CA CYS A 35 14.56 33.59 -20.61
C CYS A 35 15.04 34.93 -21.21
N GLU A 36 16.09 34.91 -22.03
CA GLU A 36 16.61 36.09 -22.75
C GLU A 36 15.55 36.70 -23.70
N ALA A 37 14.73 35.84 -24.31
CA ALA A 37 13.62 36.26 -25.17
C ALA A 37 12.38 36.74 -24.39
N GLY A 38 12.39 36.78 -23.07
CA GLY A 38 11.23 37.11 -22.25
C GLY A 38 10.11 36.08 -22.27
N LYS A 39 10.42 34.82 -22.62
CA LYS A 39 9.51 33.67 -22.73
C LYS A 39 9.79 32.62 -21.66
N ASN A 40 10.21 33.05 -20.45
CA ASN A 40 10.52 32.13 -19.35
C ASN A 40 9.27 31.34 -18.92
N PRO A 41 9.21 30.01 -19.15
CA PRO A 41 8.02 29.24 -18.82
C PRO A 41 7.77 29.15 -17.30
N TYR A 42 8.80 29.32 -16.47
CA TYR A 42 8.69 29.22 -15.02
C TYR A 42 8.05 30.47 -14.34
N GLU A 43 7.81 31.52 -15.09
CA GLU A 43 7.04 32.68 -14.66
C GLU A 43 5.52 32.48 -14.78
N ILE A 44 5.12 31.41 -15.47
CA ILE A 44 3.71 31.07 -15.64
C ILE A 44 3.18 30.39 -14.38
N THR A 45 2.29 31.06 -13.67
CA THR A 45 1.71 30.58 -12.41
C THR A 45 0.39 29.84 -12.56
N LYS A 46 -0.30 29.99 -13.71
CA LYS A 46 -1.61 29.41 -13.98
C LYS A 46 -1.84 29.17 -15.46
N TYR A 47 -2.54 28.09 -15.77
CA TYR A 47 -3.10 27.82 -17.08
C TYR A 47 -4.55 27.35 -16.93
N ASP A 48 -5.49 28.00 -17.59
CA ASP A 48 -6.93 27.72 -17.48
C ASP A 48 -7.33 26.61 -18.47
N TRP A 49 -7.03 25.36 -18.11
CA TRP A 49 -7.54 24.18 -18.81
C TRP A 49 -9.01 23.92 -18.40
N ASP A 50 -9.79 23.31 -19.29
CA ASP A 50 -11.21 23.02 -19.05
C ASP A 50 -11.60 21.56 -19.29
N THR A 51 -10.77 20.77 -19.99
CA THR A 51 -11.11 19.41 -20.41
C THR A 51 -9.93 18.47 -20.21
N LYS A 52 -10.21 17.22 -19.87
CA LYS A 52 -9.21 16.14 -19.75
C LYS A 52 -9.13 15.29 -21.01
N ASN A 53 -7.96 14.68 -21.24
CA ASN A 53 -7.72 13.86 -22.42
C ASN A 53 -8.70 12.70 -22.57
N GLN A 54 -9.01 12.00 -21.48
CA GLN A 54 -9.95 10.88 -21.51
C GLN A 54 -11.39 11.36 -21.70
N GLU A 55 -11.76 12.51 -21.15
CA GLU A 55 -13.08 13.11 -21.36
C GLU A 55 -13.35 13.41 -22.84
N ILE A 56 -12.32 13.87 -23.57
CA ILE A 56 -12.41 14.10 -25.02
C ILE A 56 -12.65 12.78 -25.76
N ARG A 57 -12.01 11.69 -25.34
CA ARG A 57 -12.21 10.38 -25.95
C ARG A 57 -13.59 9.80 -25.68
N ASP A 58 -14.04 9.88 -24.44
CA ASP A 58 -15.32 9.32 -23.99
C ASP A 58 -16.53 10.08 -24.52
N ASN A 59 -16.39 11.40 -24.70
CA ASN A 59 -17.46 12.30 -25.13
C ASN A 59 -17.21 12.91 -26.53
N PHE A 60 -16.48 12.18 -27.38
CA PHE A 60 -16.08 12.71 -28.71
C PHE A 60 -17.23 13.30 -29.51
N GLU A 61 -18.33 12.58 -29.65
CA GLU A 61 -19.50 13.00 -30.43
C GLU A 61 -20.09 14.34 -29.93
N ALA A 62 -20.04 14.58 -28.62
CA ALA A 62 -20.50 15.82 -28.02
C ALA A 62 -19.49 16.96 -28.11
N LEU A 63 -18.21 16.64 -28.25
CA LEU A 63 -17.10 17.60 -28.25
C LEU A 63 -16.53 17.86 -29.66
N GLU A 64 -16.87 17.07 -30.68
CA GLU A 64 -16.41 17.28 -32.05
C GLU A 64 -16.76 18.70 -32.55
N GLY A 65 -15.78 19.37 -33.09
CA GLY A 65 -15.91 20.75 -33.55
C GLY A 65 -15.90 21.82 -32.45
N LYS A 66 -15.90 21.45 -31.17
CA LYS A 66 -15.78 22.40 -30.06
C LYS A 66 -14.34 22.72 -29.72
N THR A 67 -14.12 23.95 -29.28
CA THR A 67 -12.83 24.39 -28.76
C THR A 67 -12.67 23.92 -27.30
N VAL A 68 -11.51 23.34 -26.99
CA VAL A 68 -11.12 22.88 -25.66
C VAL A 68 -9.74 23.40 -25.29
N ARG A 69 -9.47 23.51 -23.98
CA ARG A 69 -8.15 23.83 -23.45
C ARG A 69 -7.67 22.66 -22.60
N ILE A 70 -6.58 22.06 -23.04
CA ILE A 70 -5.96 20.92 -22.40
C ILE A 70 -4.53 21.26 -21.96
N ALA A 71 -4.03 20.59 -20.94
CA ALA A 71 -2.64 20.73 -20.49
C ALA A 71 -2.04 19.36 -20.14
N GLY A 72 -0.76 19.19 -20.44
CA GLY A 72 -0.09 17.93 -20.17
C GLY A 72 1.38 17.92 -20.59
N ARG A 73 1.98 16.75 -20.48
CA ARG A 73 3.37 16.50 -20.86
C ARG A 73 3.46 16.00 -22.29
N MET A 74 4.34 16.60 -23.09
CA MET A 74 4.66 16.12 -24.43
C MET A 74 5.47 14.81 -24.35
N MET A 75 4.86 13.72 -24.82
CA MET A 75 5.47 12.38 -24.77
C MET A 75 6.05 11.91 -26.10
N SER A 76 5.60 12.50 -27.19
CA SER A 76 6.13 12.26 -28.52
C SER A 76 5.94 13.50 -29.40
N ARG A 77 6.77 13.64 -30.41
CA ARG A 77 6.60 14.68 -31.45
C ARG A 77 7.09 14.16 -32.79
N ARG A 78 6.27 14.39 -33.83
CA ARG A 78 6.60 14.09 -35.21
C ARG A 78 6.39 15.33 -36.07
N VAL A 79 7.48 15.91 -36.56
CA VAL A 79 7.46 17.09 -37.43
C VAL A 79 7.36 16.65 -38.89
N MET A 80 6.40 17.19 -39.64
CA MET A 80 6.14 16.91 -41.06
C MET A 80 6.02 18.24 -41.84
N GLY A 81 7.15 18.92 -42.00
CA GLY A 81 7.20 20.22 -42.70
C GLY A 81 6.45 21.35 -41.95
N LYS A 82 5.29 21.75 -42.47
CA LYS A 82 4.46 22.80 -41.87
C LYS A 82 3.43 22.29 -40.85
N ALA A 83 3.39 21.00 -40.61
CA ALA A 83 2.50 20.37 -39.67
C ALA A 83 3.27 19.41 -38.76
N SER A 84 2.74 19.15 -37.57
CA SER A 84 3.30 18.25 -36.61
C SER A 84 2.21 17.52 -35.86
N PHE A 85 2.51 16.32 -35.42
CA PHE A 85 1.71 15.60 -34.43
C PHE A 85 2.53 15.41 -33.16
N MET A 86 1.88 15.50 -32.02
CA MET A 86 2.46 15.15 -30.73
C MET A 86 1.44 14.40 -29.87
N ASP A 87 1.94 13.61 -28.92
CA ASP A 87 1.11 13.01 -27.87
C ASP A 87 1.26 13.84 -26.60
N LEU A 88 0.14 14.32 -26.08
CA LEU A 88 0.05 15.05 -24.82
C LEU A 88 -0.48 14.09 -23.74
N LEU A 89 0.26 13.92 -22.66
CA LEU A 89 -0.10 13.08 -21.51
C LEU A 89 -0.58 13.96 -20.36
N ASP A 90 -1.81 13.74 -19.91
CA ASP A 90 -2.32 14.30 -18.66
C ASP A 90 -2.51 13.22 -17.58
N SER A 91 -3.23 13.53 -16.50
CA SER A 91 -3.55 12.57 -15.42
C SER A 91 -4.48 11.43 -15.86
N THR A 92 -5.20 11.58 -16.96
CA THR A 92 -6.22 10.63 -17.44
C THR A 92 -5.74 9.78 -18.61
N GLY A 93 -4.71 10.22 -19.34
CA GLY A 93 -4.16 9.45 -20.46
C GLY A 93 -3.51 10.31 -21.52
N ARG A 94 -3.20 9.69 -22.65
CA ARG A 94 -2.58 10.36 -23.82
C ARG A 94 -3.66 10.78 -24.80
N LEU A 95 -3.46 11.93 -25.43
CA LEU A 95 -4.27 12.41 -26.54
C LEU A 95 -3.37 12.94 -27.65
N GLN A 96 -3.71 12.66 -28.89
CA GLN A 96 -2.99 13.22 -30.03
C GLN A 96 -3.35 14.70 -30.23
N VAL A 97 -2.35 15.51 -30.50
CA VAL A 97 -2.50 16.93 -30.80
C VAL A 97 -1.88 17.21 -32.15
N TYR A 98 -2.63 17.89 -33.02
CA TYR A 98 -2.20 18.32 -34.35
C TYR A 98 -1.86 19.80 -34.33
N VAL A 99 -0.61 20.14 -34.65
CA VAL A 99 -0.10 21.52 -34.66
C VAL A 99 0.27 21.90 -36.09
N ARG A 100 -0.36 22.89 -36.65
CA ARG A 100 -0.07 23.39 -38.01
C ARG A 100 0.40 24.84 -37.93
N ARG A 101 1.52 25.13 -38.63
CA ARG A 101 2.16 26.45 -38.65
C ARG A 101 1.17 27.57 -38.98
N ASP A 102 0.33 27.33 -39.99
CA ASP A 102 -0.59 28.35 -40.50
C ASP A 102 -1.75 28.65 -39.52
N ASP A 103 -2.00 27.80 -38.52
CA ASP A 103 -3.05 27.97 -37.51
C ASP A 103 -2.51 28.56 -36.19
N VAL A 104 -1.32 28.16 -35.76
CA VAL A 104 -0.69 28.65 -34.49
C VAL A 104 0.20 29.89 -34.75
N GLY A 105 0.53 30.19 -36.01
CA GLY A 105 1.47 31.25 -36.38
C GLY A 105 2.89 30.76 -36.55
N GLU A 106 3.67 31.54 -37.31
CA GLU A 106 5.05 31.16 -37.69
C GLU A 106 6.01 31.12 -36.49
N GLU A 107 5.88 32.10 -35.60
CA GLU A 107 6.70 32.25 -34.41
C GLU A 107 6.46 31.08 -33.41
N ASP A 108 5.21 30.85 -32.99
CA ASP A 108 4.85 29.81 -32.06
C ASP A 108 5.18 28.41 -32.61
N TYR A 109 5.01 28.19 -33.90
CA TYR A 109 5.42 26.93 -34.53
C TYR A 109 6.95 26.74 -34.56
N ALA A 110 7.69 27.84 -34.78
CA ALA A 110 9.16 27.79 -34.74
C ALA A 110 9.69 27.49 -33.32
N ASP A 111 9.05 28.04 -32.29
CA ASP A 111 9.37 27.75 -30.89
C ASP A 111 8.97 26.31 -30.52
N PHE A 112 7.77 25.89 -30.88
CA PHE A 112 7.31 24.51 -30.65
C PHE A 112 8.27 23.46 -31.23
N LYS A 113 8.87 23.70 -32.38
CA LYS A 113 9.86 22.77 -32.97
C LYS A 113 11.14 22.63 -32.14
N LYS A 114 11.48 23.63 -31.29
CA LYS A 114 12.65 23.62 -30.42
C LYS A 114 12.40 22.98 -29.08
N TRP A 115 11.13 22.86 -28.64
CA TRP A 115 10.76 22.26 -27.36
C TRP A 115 11.16 20.78 -27.32
N ASP A 116 11.24 20.20 -26.14
CA ASP A 116 11.75 18.84 -25.96
C ASP A 116 10.66 17.90 -25.43
N ILE A 117 10.79 16.63 -25.73
CA ILE A 117 9.96 15.59 -25.12
C ILE A 117 10.17 15.64 -23.59
N GLY A 118 9.06 15.63 -22.85
CA GLY A 118 9.04 15.86 -21.42
C GLY A 118 8.56 17.25 -21.01
N ASP A 119 8.56 18.25 -21.91
CA ASP A 119 8.05 19.59 -21.62
C ASP A 119 6.55 19.56 -21.30
N ILE A 120 6.10 20.45 -20.41
CA ILE A 120 4.68 20.62 -20.06
C ILE A 120 4.10 21.74 -20.92
N LEU A 121 2.99 21.44 -21.58
CA LEU A 121 2.37 22.33 -22.54
C LEU A 121 0.90 22.60 -22.19
N GLY A 122 0.45 23.80 -22.53
CA GLY A 122 -0.95 24.15 -22.65
C GLY A 122 -1.33 24.26 -24.13
N VAL A 123 -2.47 23.71 -24.48
CA VAL A 123 -2.99 23.66 -25.85
C VAL A 123 -4.44 24.09 -25.85
N GLU A 124 -4.78 25.05 -26.71
CA GLU A 124 -6.16 25.40 -27.07
C GLU A 124 -6.40 25.01 -28.52
N GLY A 125 -7.53 24.38 -28.80
CA GLY A 125 -7.84 23.95 -30.16
C GLY A 125 -9.17 23.22 -30.28
N THR A 126 -9.51 22.82 -31.50
CA THR A 126 -10.76 22.18 -31.84
C THR A 126 -10.65 20.67 -31.85
N VAL A 127 -11.57 19.99 -31.19
CA VAL A 127 -11.65 18.52 -31.20
C VAL A 127 -12.08 18.03 -32.58
N PHE A 128 -11.34 17.06 -33.12
CA PHE A 128 -11.63 16.48 -34.43
C PHE A 128 -11.16 15.05 -34.53
N ARG A 129 -11.61 14.36 -35.58
CA ARG A 129 -11.11 13.03 -35.95
C ARG A 129 -10.24 13.13 -37.19
N THR A 130 -9.04 12.57 -37.10
CA THR A 130 -8.13 12.53 -38.28
C THR A 130 -8.66 11.57 -39.35
N GLN A 131 -8.14 11.66 -40.56
CA GLN A 131 -8.50 10.76 -41.68
C GLN A 131 -8.21 9.28 -41.37
N LYS A 132 -7.30 9.02 -40.43
CA LYS A 132 -6.98 7.66 -39.95
C LYS A 132 -7.84 7.19 -38.76
N GLY A 133 -8.82 8.01 -38.35
CA GLY A 133 -9.75 7.69 -37.28
C GLY A 133 -9.31 8.08 -35.87
N GLU A 134 -8.11 8.68 -35.69
CA GLU A 134 -7.60 9.07 -34.35
C GLU A 134 -8.27 10.35 -33.86
N ILE A 135 -8.78 10.33 -32.63
CA ILE A 135 -9.34 11.51 -31.95
C ILE A 135 -8.19 12.42 -31.55
N SER A 136 -8.30 13.70 -31.93
CA SER A 136 -7.22 14.66 -31.80
C SER A 136 -7.73 16.07 -31.50
N VAL A 137 -6.83 16.94 -31.04
CA VAL A 137 -7.08 18.39 -30.92
C VAL A 137 -6.28 19.11 -32.00
N HIS A 138 -6.98 19.87 -32.86
CA HIS A 138 -6.39 20.76 -33.87
C HIS A 138 -6.08 22.11 -33.20
N THR A 139 -4.81 22.36 -32.98
CA THR A 139 -4.31 23.45 -32.15
C THR A 139 -4.46 24.80 -32.84
N THR A 140 -5.02 25.78 -32.14
CA THR A 140 -5.03 27.18 -32.49
C THR A 140 -4.07 28.03 -31.68
N HIS A 141 -3.85 27.64 -30.38
CA HIS A 141 -2.84 28.26 -29.51
C HIS A 141 -2.09 27.19 -28.73
N ILE A 142 -0.80 27.40 -28.62
CA ILE A 142 0.09 26.49 -27.87
C ILE A 142 1.06 27.29 -27.00
N LYS A 143 1.30 26.83 -25.78
CA LYS A 143 2.15 27.50 -24.81
C LYS A 143 3.03 26.52 -24.05
N LEU A 144 4.31 26.84 -23.90
CA LEU A 144 5.21 26.12 -23.01
C LEU A 144 4.92 26.57 -21.57
N LEU A 145 4.51 25.65 -20.71
CA LEU A 145 4.18 25.91 -19.30
C LEU A 145 5.33 25.57 -18.35
N SER A 146 6.13 24.58 -18.72
CA SER A 146 7.31 24.18 -17.92
C SER A 146 8.30 23.42 -18.81
N LYS A 147 9.59 23.71 -18.65
CA LYS A 147 10.66 23.07 -19.39
C LYS A 147 11.19 21.85 -18.65
N SER A 148 11.25 20.72 -19.33
CA SER A 148 11.93 19.52 -18.84
C SER A 148 13.43 19.62 -19.10
N LEU A 149 14.24 19.71 -18.06
CA LEU A 149 15.69 19.83 -18.17
C LEU A 149 16.41 18.47 -18.26
N LEU A 150 15.76 17.41 -17.79
CA LEU A 150 16.22 16.05 -17.93
C LEU A 150 15.41 15.33 -19.02
N PRO A 151 16.06 14.54 -19.89
CA PRO A 151 15.34 13.69 -20.84
C PRO A 151 14.57 12.60 -20.07
N LEU A 152 13.44 12.19 -20.62
CA LEU A 152 12.77 10.99 -20.12
C LEU A 152 13.54 9.74 -20.58
N PRO A 153 13.52 8.65 -19.81
CA PRO A 153 14.08 7.38 -20.23
C PRO A 153 13.55 6.94 -21.58
N GLU A 154 14.37 6.29 -22.40
CA GLU A 154 13.99 5.92 -23.76
C GLU A 154 12.78 4.99 -23.80
N LYS A 155 11.90 5.22 -24.78
CA LYS A 155 10.60 4.58 -24.96
C LYS A 155 10.65 3.05 -25.07
N PHE A 156 11.77 2.49 -25.52
CA PHE A 156 11.94 1.05 -25.79
C PHE A 156 12.54 0.26 -24.63
N HIS A 157 13.20 0.93 -23.70
CA HIS A 157 13.78 0.28 -22.53
C HIS A 157 13.07 0.67 -21.23
N GLY A 158 12.38 1.81 -21.18
CA GLY A 158 11.64 2.29 -20.00
C GLY A 158 12.52 2.31 -18.74
N LEU A 159 11.94 2.71 -17.63
CA LEU A 159 12.56 2.44 -16.32
C LEU A 159 12.28 0.98 -15.96
N ARG A 160 13.14 0.03 -16.42
CA ARG A 160 12.99 -1.40 -16.14
C ARG A 160 13.60 -1.82 -14.83
N ASP A 161 14.68 -1.15 -14.44
CA ASP A 161 15.33 -1.42 -13.17
C ASP A 161 14.40 -1.06 -12.01
N THR A 162 14.04 -2.07 -11.25
CA THR A 162 13.07 -1.97 -10.15
C THR A 162 13.55 -1.04 -9.04
N ASP A 163 14.85 -1.02 -8.74
CA ASP A 163 15.41 -0.14 -7.70
C ASP A 163 15.29 1.32 -8.11
N THR A 164 15.65 1.64 -9.36
CA THR A 164 15.49 2.99 -9.92
C THR A 164 14.02 3.42 -9.97
N ARG A 165 13.09 2.54 -10.32
CA ARG A 165 11.64 2.82 -10.31
C ARG A 165 11.15 3.25 -8.94
N TYR A 166 11.60 2.60 -7.88
CA TYR A 166 11.22 2.96 -6.51
C TYR A 166 11.87 4.27 -6.05
N ARG A 167 13.12 4.52 -6.42
CA ARG A 167 13.84 5.75 -6.05
C ARG A 167 13.39 6.98 -6.84
N GLN A 168 13.09 6.80 -8.12
CA GLN A 168 12.61 7.84 -9.03
C GLN A 168 11.13 7.64 -9.38
N ARG A 169 10.29 7.43 -8.38
CA ARG A 169 8.86 7.17 -8.56
C ARG A 169 8.16 8.23 -9.44
N TYR A 170 8.59 9.47 -9.38
CA TYR A 170 8.07 10.55 -10.22
C TYR A 170 8.35 10.30 -11.72
N VAL A 171 9.46 9.65 -12.07
CA VAL A 171 9.73 9.25 -13.45
C VAL A 171 8.92 8.00 -13.82
N ASP A 172 8.89 7.01 -12.94
CA ASP A 172 8.10 5.78 -13.08
C ASP A 172 6.62 6.11 -13.38
N LEU A 173 6.03 7.05 -12.62
CA LEU A 173 4.67 7.55 -12.85
C LEU A 173 4.46 8.25 -14.20
N ILE A 174 5.51 8.80 -14.82
CA ILE A 174 5.44 9.44 -16.15
C ILE A 174 5.46 8.38 -17.25
N VAL A 175 6.36 7.39 -17.13
CA VAL A 175 6.66 6.46 -18.24
C VAL A 175 5.85 5.16 -18.20
N ASN A 176 5.41 4.74 -17.01
CA ASN A 176 4.67 3.48 -16.76
C ASN A 176 3.22 3.78 -16.32
N PRO A 177 2.24 3.77 -17.25
CA PRO A 177 0.84 4.10 -16.92
C PRO A 177 0.21 3.18 -15.87
N GLU A 178 0.58 1.89 -15.89
CA GLU A 178 0.09 0.87 -14.95
C GLU A 178 0.42 1.20 -13.50
N VAL A 179 1.57 1.85 -13.26
CA VAL A 179 1.98 2.28 -11.91
C VAL A 179 1.01 3.35 -11.38
N ARG A 180 0.56 4.27 -12.23
CA ARG A 180 -0.45 5.25 -11.84
C ARG A 180 -1.79 4.60 -11.50
N ASP A 181 -2.21 3.60 -12.27
CA ASP A 181 -3.44 2.86 -12.01
C ASP A 181 -3.44 2.20 -10.63
N THR A 182 -2.32 1.60 -10.23
CA THR A 182 -2.13 1.04 -8.87
C THR A 182 -2.42 2.08 -7.78
N PHE A 183 -1.91 3.31 -7.91
CA PHE A 183 -2.13 4.35 -6.90
C PHE A 183 -3.53 4.96 -6.94
N TYR A 184 -4.17 5.04 -8.11
CA TYR A 184 -5.60 5.38 -8.19
C TYR A 184 -6.47 4.31 -7.52
N LYS A 185 -6.19 3.02 -7.76
CA LYS A 185 -6.87 1.91 -7.08
C LYS A 185 -6.62 1.95 -5.57
N ARG A 186 -5.39 2.18 -5.12
CA ARG A 186 -5.08 2.34 -3.69
C ARG A 186 -5.93 3.44 -3.03
N SER A 187 -6.02 4.60 -3.66
CA SER A 187 -6.86 5.71 -3.16
C SER A 187 -8.33 5.32 -3.11
N ARG A 188 -8.81 4.63 -4.15
CA ARG A 188 -10.20 4.14 -4.21
C ARG A 188 -10.49 3.09 -3.14
N ILE A 189 -9.56 2.16 -2.90
CA ILE A 189 -9.68 1.15 -1.83
C ILE A 189 -9.87 1.83 -0.48
N LEU A 190 -9.03 2.80 -0.13
CA LEU A 190 -9.15 3.57 1.12
C LEU A 190 -10.48 4.32 1.23
N THR A 191 -10.95 4.91 0.13
CA THR A 191 -12.25 5.59 0.08
C THR A 191 -13.40 4.61 0.31
N GLU A 192 -13.36 3.43 -0.30
CA GLU A 192 -14.40 2.41 -0.14
C GLU A 192 -14.39 1.78 1.26
N ILE A 193 -13.22 1.60 1.90
CA ILE A 193 -13.11 1.17 3.30
C ILE A 193 -13.82 2.19 4.20
N ARG A 194 -13.48 3.47 4.10
CA ARG A 194 -14.11 4.53 4.89
C ARG A 194 -15.62 4.56 4.68
N ARG A 195 -16.04 4.55 3.42
CA ARG A 195 -17.48 4.56 3.08
C ARG A 195 -18.23 3.35 3.67
N TYR A 196 -17.63 2.16 3.61
CA TYR A 196 -18.22 0.96 4.21
C TYR A 196 -18.37 1.08 5.72
N LEU A 197 -17.30 1.54 6.40
CA LEU A 197 -17.32 1.69 7.86
C LEU A 197 -18.26 2.80 8.31
N ASP A 198 -18.33 3.93 7.59
CA ASP A 198 -19.28 5.01 7.86
C ASP A 198 -20.72 4.54 7.70
N GLU A 199 -21.05 3.77 6.65
CA GLU A 199 -22.36 3.18 6.44
C GLU A 199 -22.76 2.19 7.57
N LYS A 200 -21.77 1.53 8.20
CA LYS A 200 -21.95 0.67 9.37
C LYS A 200 -22.02 1.44 10.70
N GLY A 201 -21.88 2.77 10.66
CA GLY A 201 -21.96 3.65 11.82
C GLY A 201 -20.69 3.71 12.68
N PHE A 202 -19.54 3.39 12.10
CA PHE A 202 -18.25 3.62 12.75
C PHE A 202 -17.84 5.08 12.65
N LEU A 203 -17.18 5.58 13.70
CA LEU A 203 -16.55 6.88 13.76
C LEU A 203 -15.06 6.76 13.43
N GLU A 204 -14.59 7.46 12.38
CA GLU A 204 -13.15 7.58 12.15
C GLU A 204 -12.52 8.49 13.22
N VAL A 205 -11.46 8.02 13.84
CA VAL A 205 -10.72 8.76 14.87
C VAL A 205 -9.23 8.75 14.56
N ASP A 206 -8.49 9.62 15.20
CA ASP A 206 -7.03 9.65 15.17
C ASP A 206 -6.47 9.61 16.60
N THR A 207 -5.43 8.80 16.79
CA THR A 207 -4.77 8.61 18.07
C THR A 207 -3.28 9.00 17.97
N PRO A 208 -2.58 9.21 19.10
CA PRO A 208 -1.21 9.69 19.06
C PRO A 208 -0.26 8.77 18.29
N ILE A 209 0.54 9.35 17.38
CA ILE A 209 1.67 8.68 16.72
C ILE A 209 2.87 8.59 17.67
N LEU A 210 3.10 9.67 18.46
CA LEU A 210 4.15 9.69 19.48
C LEU A 210 3.56 9.22 20.81
N VAL A 211 4.10 8.15 21.36
CA VAL A 211 3.65 7.55 22.61
C VAL A 211 4.76 7.57 23.66
N PRO A 212 4.43 7.75 24.94
CA PRO A 212 5.44 7.89 25.98
C PRO A 212 6.00 6.56 26.49
N LEU A 213 5.35 5.43 26.18
CA LEU A 213 5.73 4.11 26.66
C LEU A 213 6.06 3.18 25.50
N GLU A 214 7.02 2.29 25.68
CA GLU A 214 7.24 1.13 24.83
C GLU A 214 6.21 0.07 25.20
N ILE A 215 5.03 0.15 24.56
CA ILE A 215 3.88 -0.71 24.87
C ILE A 215 3.57 -1.57 23.64
N GLY A 216 2.94 -2.70 23.92
CA GLY A 216 2.24 -3.50 22.90
C GLY A 216 3.03 -4.69 22.43
N ALA A 217 2.72 -5.11 21.20
CA ALA A 217 3.22 -6.31 20.56
C ALA A 217 4.74 -6.48 20.63
N SER A 218 5.22 -7.63 20.23
CA SER A 218 6.65 -7.98 20.20
C SER A 218 7.51 -7.13 19.25
N ALA A 219 6.91 -6.19 18.49
CA ALA A 219 7.60 -5.36 17.53
C ALA A 219 8.54 -4.32 18.19
N ARG A 220 9.65 -4.02 17.51
CA ARG A 220 10.62 -3.04 17.99
C ARG A 220 10.21 -1.62 17.53
N PRO A 221 10.09 -0.62 18.46
CA PRO A 221 9.70 0.74 18.10
C PRO A 221 10.88 1.56 17.56
N PHE A 222 10.59 2.64 16.83
CA PHE A 222 11.52 3.74 16.63
C PHE A 222 11.47 4.67 17.83
N VAL A 223 12.63 5.13 18.31
CA VAL A 223 12.79 6.02 19.46
C VAL A 223 13.12 7.43 18.98
N THR A 224 12.50 8.43 19.59
CA THR A 224 12.82 9.85 19.40
C THR A 224 12.87 10.56 20.75
N HIS A 225 13.40 11.79 20.78
CA HIS A 225 13.52 12.57 22.01
C HIS A 225 12.69 13.84 21.93
N HIS A 226 11.85 14.10 22.95
CA HIS A 226 11.07 15.32 23.08
C HIS A 226 11.87 16.38 23.87
N ASN A 227 12.48 17.32 23.16
CA ASN A 227 13.42 18.29 23.74
C ASN A 227 12.86 19.11 24.92
N THR A 228 11.61 19.55 24.84
CA THR A 228 11.02 20.40 25.89
C THR A 228 10.67 19.60 27.15
N LEU A 229 10.25 18.36 27.00
CA LEU A 229 9.93 17.50 28.14
C LEU A 229 11.14 16.72 28.65
N ASP A 230 12.26 16.78 27.93
CA ASP A 230 13.50 16.03 28.21
C ASP A 230 13.23 14.53 28.44
N MET A 231 12.46 13.92 27.54
CA MET A 231 12.08 12.52 27.64
C MET A 231 12.10 11.82 26.28
N ASP A 232 12.42 10.54 26.30
CA ASP A 232 12.30 9.70 25.13
C ASP A 232 10.82 9.38 24.85
N MET A 233 10.47 9.35 23.57
CA MET A 233 9.16 8.97 23.07
C MET A 233 9.35 7.93 21.96
N TYR A 234 8.30 7.20 21.67
CA TYR A 234 8.30 6.13 20.70
C TYR A 234 7.31 6.42 19.57
N LEU A 235 7.64 6.05 18.34
CA LEU A 235 6.66 5.96 17.28
C LEU A 235 5.80 4.71 17.52
N ARG A 236 4.49 4.86 17.47
CA ARG A 236 3.53 3.78 17.76
C ARG A 236 3.74 2.57 16.86
N ILE A 237 3.60 1.38 17.41
CA ILE A 237 3.64 0.09 16.72
C ILE A 237 2.25 -0.52 16.51
N GLU A 238 1.22 0.06 17.12
CA GLU A 238 -0.20 -0.31 17.07
C GLU A 238 -1.07 0.88 17.52
N THR A 239 -2.38 0.81 17.31
CA THR A 239 -3.37 1.81 17.79
C THR A 239 -4.35 1.22 18.81
N GLU A 240 -4.30 -0.07 19.04
CA GLU A 240 -5.25 -0.91 19.79
C GLU A 240 -5.64 -0.31 21.15
N LEU A 241 -4.66 -0.04 22.02
CA LEU A 241 -4.96 0.35 23.40
C LEU A 241 -5.64 1.73 23.50
N TYR A 242 -5.35 2.63 22.55
CA TYR A 242 -6.05 3.93 22.49
C TYR A 242 -7.49 3.78 22.00
N LEU A 243 -7.72 2.96 20.99
CA LEU A 243 -9.06 2.74 20.45
C LEU A 243 -9.96 2.03 21.47
N LYS A 244 -9.44 1.09 22.24
CA LYS A 244 -10.16 0.45 23.36
C LYS A 244 -10.54 1.45 24.46
N ARG A 245 -9.68 2.43 24.78
CA ARG A 245 -10.04 3.52 25.72
C ARG A 245 -11.23 4.35 25.21
N LEU A 246 -11.38 4.51 23.89
CA LEU A 246 -12.54 5.18 23.32
C LEU A 246 -13.83 4.37 23.49
N ILE A 247 -13.74 3.03 23.38
CA ILE A 247 -14.86 2.12 23.70
C ILE A 247 -15.26 2.27 25.19
N VAL A 248 -14.29 2.29 26.08
CA VAL A 248 -14.56 2.57 27.52
C VAL A 248 -15.23 3.93 27.70
N GLY A 249 -14.83 4.92 26.90
CA GLY A 249 -15.41 6.27 26.90
C GLY A 249 -16.82 6.35 26.29
N GLY A 250 -17.37 5.26 25.79
CA GLY A 250 -18.75 5.18 25.26
C GLY A 250 -18.85 5.45 23.74
N LEU A 251 -17.76 5.41 22.99
CA LEU A 251 -17.78 5.42 21.53
C LEU A 251 -17.96 3.98 21.03
N ASP A 252 -19.18 3.55 20.78
CA ASP A 252 -19.53 2.15 20.53
C ASP A 252 -18.88 1.54 19.29
N ARG A 253 -18.50 2.36 18.29
CA ARG A 253 -17.86 1.91 17.05
C ARG A 253 -16.83 2.94 16.61
N VAL A 254 -15.57 2.55 16.63
CA VAL A 254 -14.47 3.42 16.24
C VAL A 254 -13.53 2.70 15.27
N TYR A 255 -12.92 3.45 14.36
CA TYR A 255 -11.83 2.95 13.54
C TYR A 255 -10.78 4.02 13.29
N GLU A 256 -9.57 3.60 13.01
CA GLU A 256 -8.49 4.46 12.57
C GLU A 256 -7.81 3.90 11.32
N VAL A 257 -7.60 4.74 10.31
CA VAL A 257 -6.72 4.44 9.18
C VAL A 257 -5.38 5.09 9.49
N GLY A 258 -4.46 4.34 10.06
CA GLY A 258 -3.26 4.88 10.67
C GLY A 258 -1.95 4.36 10.08
N ARG A 259 -0.88 5.19 10.21
CA ARG A 259 0.49 4.75 10.02
C ARG A 259 1.01 4.07 11.27
N ILE A 260 1.62 2.91 11.06
CA ILE A 260 2.30 2.10 12.06
C ILE A 260 3.78 2.04 11.73
N PHE A 261 4.62 1.99 12.75
CA PHE A 261 6.06 2.08 12.61
C PHE A 261 6.72 0.90 13.35
N ARG A 262 7.44 0.03 12.64
CA ARG A 262 8.17 -1.09 13.22
C ARG A 262 9.62 -1.07 12.74
N ASN A 263 10.56 -0.94 13.68
CA ASN A 263 11.99 -0.86 13.40
C ASN A 263 12.57 -2.27 13.17
N GLU A 264 12.13 -2.89 12.11
CA GLU A 264 12.42 -4.28 11.73
C GLU A 264 12.99 -4.36 10.31
N GLY A 265 13.19 -5.58 9.81
CA GLY A 265 13.71 -5.81 8.46
C GLY A 265 12.78 -5.31 7.36
N MET A 266 13.35 -5.10 6.17
CA MET A 266 12.64 -4.72 4.96
C MET A 266 12.77 -5.80 3.91
N ASP A 267 11.64 -6.26 3.38
CA ASP A 267 11.59 -7.25 2.31
C ASP A 267 10.45 -6.92 1.31
N THR A 268 9.98 -7.90 0.56
CA THR A 268 8.88 -7.73 -0.40
C THR A 268 7.51 -7.59 0.27
N LYS A 269 7.36 -8.00 1.53
CA LYS A 269 6.10 -7.97 2.29
C LYS A 269 6.13 -6.95 3.44
N HIS A 270 7.32 -6.47 3.85
CA HIS A 270 7.51 -5.62 5.02
C HIS A 270 8.22 -4.30 4.69
N ASN A 271 7.70 -3.21 5.24
CA ASN A 271 8.28 -1.86 5.20
C ASN A 271 8.25 -1.29 6.62
N PRO A 272 9.26 -0.52 7.07
CA PRO A 272 9.33 -0.01 8.45
C PRO A 272 8.16 0.86 8.86
N GLU A 273 7.51 1.51 7.89
CA GLU A 273 6.24 2.21 8.06
C GLU A 273 5.21 1.66 7.07
N PHE A 274 4.01 1.40 7.53
CA PHE A 274 2.93 0.85 6.73
C PHE A 274 1.57 1.36 7.21
N THR A 275 0.53 1.15 6.43
CA THR A 275 -0.82 1.59 6.77
C THR A 275 -1.67 0.42 7.25
N THR A 276 -2.32 0.58 8.40
CA THR A 276 -3.33 -0.36 8.91
C THR A 276 -4.69 0.31 8.99
N VAL A 277 -5.72 -0.51 9.06
CA VAL A 277 -7.01 -0.17 9.63
C VAL A 277 -7.18 -1.00 10.88
N GLU A 278 -7.43 -0.33 11.99
CA GLU A 278 -7.88 -0.97 13.22
C GLU A 278 -9.26 -0.44 13.58
N LEU A 279 -10.15 -1.33 13.97
CA LEU A 279 -11.54 -1.00 14.31
C LEU A 279 -12.02 -1.82 15.49
N TYR A 280 -12.89 -1.20 16.29
CA TYR A 280 -13.49 -1.80 17.49
C TYR A 280 -14.97 -1.51 17.52
N GLN A 281 -15.77 -2.53 17.86
CA GLN A 281 -17.20 -2.42 17.97
C GLN A 281 -17.67 -3.05 19.28
N ALA A 282 -18.35 -2.27 20.09
CA ALA A 282 -19.03 -2.76 21.29
C ALA A 282 -20.21 -3.67 20.93
N TYR A 283 -20.53 -4.61 21.84
CA TYR A 283 -21.65 -5.54 21.78
C TYR A 283 -21.60 -6.50 20.58
N THR A 284 -20.39 -6.83 20.12
CA THR A 284 -20.13 -7.88 19.13
C THR A 284 -18.98 -8.77 19.58
N ASP A 285 -18.78 -9.87 18.90
CA ASP A 285 -17.72 -10.85 19.14
C ASP A 285 -16.84 -11.08 17.89
N TYR A 286 -15.88 -11.99 17.99
CA TYR A 286 -14.99 -12.35 16.89
C TYR A 286 -15.73 -12.92 15.66
N LYS A 287 -16.90 -13.55 15.83
CA LYS A 287 -17.71 -14.04 14.69
C LYS A 287 -18.34 -12.89 13.92
N GLY A 288 -18.83 -11.87 14.63
CA GLY A 288 -19.29 -10.63 14.01
C GLY A 288 -18.17 -9.91 13.25
N MET A 289 -16.93 -10.00 13.73
CA MET A 289 -15.76 -9.49 12.99
C MET A 289 -15.44 -10.32 11.74
N MET A 290 -15.59 -11.66 11.75
CA MET A 290 -15.49 -12.49 10.54
C MET A 290 -16.49 -12.06 9.48
N ASP A 291 -17.75 -11.87 9.84
CA ASP A 291 -18.80 -11.45 8.92
C ASP A 291 -18.50 -10.06 8.32
N LEU A 292 -17.95 -9.14 9.12
CA LEU A 292 -17.52 -7.82 8.66
C LEU A 292 -16.38 -7.91 7.65
N VAL A 293 -15.37 -8.75 7.90
CA VAL A 293 -14.25 -8.98 6.98
C VAL A 293 -14.73 -9.53 5.64
N GLU A 294 -15.56 -10.58 5.68
CA GLU A 294 -16.11 -11.23 4.49
C GLU A 294 -16.91 -10.22 3.64
N GLU A 295 -17.79 -9.43 4.26
CA GLU A 295 -18.57 -8.40 3.58
C GLU A 295 -17.68 -7.29 3.00
N LEU A 296 -16.69 -6.80 3.77
CA LEU A 296 -15.76 -5.76 3.34
C LEU A 296 -14.93 -6.19 2.13
N TYR A 297 -14.30 -7.38 2.19
CA TYR A 297 -13.45 -7.88 1.11
C TYR A 297 -14.25 -8.18 -0.17
N THR A 298 -15.43 -8.77 -0.04
CA THR A 298 -16.37 -8.99 -1.15
C THR A 298 -16.75 -7.67 -1.83
N ARG A 299 -17.11 -6.65 -1.04
CA ARG A 299 -17.46 -5.32 -1.53
C ARG A 299 -16.28 -4.61 -2.21
N LEU A 300 -15.08 -4.69 -1.62
CA LEU A 300 -13.88 -4.09 -2.19
C LEU A 300 -13.52 -4.73 -3.53
N ALA A 301 -13.52 -6.06 -3.62
CA ALA A 301 -13.28 -6.77 -4.87
C ALA A 301 -14.29 -6.37 -5.96
N GLN A 302 -15.58 -6.33 -5.63
CA GLN A 302 -16.62 -5.93 -6.57
C GLN A 302 -16.47 -4.47 -7.03
N ASN A 303 -16.21 -3.55 -6.11
CA ASN A 303 -16.17 -2.12 -6.42
C ASN A 303 -14.86 -1.67 -7.10
N VAL A 304 -13.73 -2.33 -6.79
CA VAL A 304 -12.40 -1.96 -7.31
C VAL A 304 -12.03 -2.78 -8.53
N CYS A 305 -12.26 -4.09 -8.49
CA CYS A 305 -11.88 -5.03 -9.56
C CYS A 305 -13.06 -5.37 -10.50
N GLY A 306 -14.30 -5.06 -10.11
CA GLY A 306 -15.51 -5.37 -10.89
C GLY A 306 -16.02 -6.82 -10.71
N SER A 307 -15.37 -7.64 -9.89
CA SER A 307 -15.70 -9.03 -9.63
C SER A 307 -15.16 -9.47 -8.28
N THR A 308 -15.85 -10.41 -7.59
CA THR A 308 -15.30 -11.10 -6.42
C THR A 308 -14.21 -12.12 -6.78
N ARG A 309 -14.21 -12.58 -8.03
CA ARG A 309 -13.14 -13.44 -8.55
C ARG A 309 -12.04 -12.58 -9.13
N ILE A 310 -10.85 -12.73 -8.60
CA ILE A 310 -9.65 -12.00 -9.01
C ILE A 310 -8.51 -12.97 -9.28
N THR A 311 -7.51 -12.52 -10.02
CA THR A 311 -6.24 -13.24 -10.17
C THR A 311 -5.17 -12.48 -9.39
N TYR A 312 -4.44 -13.18 -8.53
CA TYR A 312 -3.30 -12.62 -7.80
C TYR A 312 -2.08 -13.49 -8.00
N GLN A 313 -1.02 -12.96 -8.59
CA GLN A 313 0.24 -13.66 -8.92
C GLN A 313 -0.01 -14.99 -9.65
N GLY A 314 -0.97 -14.97 -10.58
CA GLY A 314 -1.34 -16.14 -11.38
C GLY A 314 -2.28 -17.14 -10.69
N VAL A 315 -2.69 -16.86 -9.45
CA VAL A 315 -3.64 -17.70 -8.70
C VAL A 315 -5.04 -17.11 -8.77
N GLU A 316 -6.03 -17.93 -9.14
CA GLU A 316 -7.45 -17.56 -9.12
C GLU A 316 -8.01 -17.62 -7.70
N LEU A 317 -8.62 -16.52 -7.24
CA LEU A 317 -9.19 -16.36 -5.91
C LEU A 317 -10.65 -15.94 -6.01
N ASP A 318 -11.50 -16.43 -5.09
CA ASP A 318 -12.87 -15.97 -4.94
C ASP A 318 -13.06 -15.29 -3.55
N LEU A 319 -12.98 -13.96 -3.52
CA LEU A 319 -13.17 -13.16 -2.29
C LEU A 319 -14.63 -13.10 -1.82
N GLY A 320 -15.55 -13.72 -2.56
CA GLY A 320 -16.95 -13.89 -2.16
C GLY A 320 -17.22 -15.21 -1.42
N HIS A 321 -16.21 -16.07 -1.25
CA HIS A 321 -16.36 -17.34 -0.55
C HIS A 321 -15.18 -17.59 0.40
N TRP A 322 -15.49 -17.77 1.70
CA TRP A 322 -14.51 -17.91 2.75
C TRP A 322 -14.66 -19.25 3.50
N GLU A 323 -13.54 -19.97 3.64
CA GLU A 323 -13.49 -21.15 4.50
C GLU A 323 -13.29 -20.73 5.96
N ARG A 324 -13.89 -21.43 6.90
CA ARG A 324 -13.74 -21.19 8.35
C ARG A 324 -13.30 -22.50 9.01
N LEU A 325 -12.09 -22.52 9.57
CA LEU A 325 -11.51 -23.68 10.25
C LEU A 325 -11.00 -23.26 11.62
N THR A 326 -11.22 -24.07 12.65
CA THR A 326 -10.47 -23.91 13.89
C THR A 326 -9.00 -24.25 13.67
N MET A 327 -8.10 -23.69 14.49
CA MET A 327 -6.68 -24.05 14.41
C MET A 327 -6.49 -25.58 14.56
N ALA A 328 -7.19 -26.23 15.50
CA ALA A 328 -7.13 -27.66 15.68
C ALA A 328 -7.62 -28.46 14.46
N GLU A 329 -8.73 -28.04 13.82
CA GLU A 329 -9.24 -28.64 12.58
C GLU A 329 -8.28 -28.46 11.43
N SER A 330 -7.64 -27.29 11.30
CA SER A 330 -6.69 -27.01 10.24
C SER A 330 -5.42 -27.88 10.37
N VAL A 331 -4.86 -28.03 11.58
CA VAL A 331 -3.74 -28.92 11.85
C VAL A 331 -4.12 -30.39 11.59
N LYS A 332 -5.30 -30.81 11.99
CA LYS A 332 -5.81 -32.16 11.67
C LYS A 332 -5.92 -32.39 10.17
N LYS A 333 -6.45 -31.39 9.41
CA LYS A 333 -6.63 -31.46 7.96
C LYS A 333 -5.29 -31.58 7.21
N TYR A 334 -4.31 -30.77 7.57
CA TYR A 334 -3.06 -30.64 6.80
C TYR A 334 -1.89 -31.46 7.38
N ALA A 335 -1.75 -31.57 8.70
CA ALA A 335 -0.69 -32.35 9.36
C ALA A 335 -1.12 -33.80 9.71
N GLY A 336 -2.43 -34.08 9.70
CA GLY A 336 -2.96 -35.37 10.14
C GLY A 336 -2.79 -35.63 11.62
N VAL A 337 -2.73 -34.60 12.45
CA VAL A 337 -2.54 -34.67 13.90
C VAL A 337 -3.74 -34.02 14.58
N ASP A 338 -4.35 -34.74 15.54
CA ASP A 338 -5.52 -34.23 16.28
C ASP A 338 -5.09 -33.73 17.66
N TYR A 339 -5.30 -32.44 17.91
CA TYR A 339 -5.02 -31.78 19.18
C TYR A 339 -5.70 -32.49 20.37
N TYR A 340 -6.90 -33.00 20.18
CA TYR A 340 -7.70 -33.62 21.25
C TYR A 340 -7.24 -35.03 21.62
N ASP A 341 -6.35 -35.64 20.82
CA ASP A 341 -5.72 -36.91 21.17
C ASP A 341 -4.61 -36.76 22.23
N TRP A 342 -4.03 -35.55 22.34
CA TRP A 342 -2.99 -35.26 23.33
C TRP A 342 -3.57 -35.15 24.75
N LYS A 343 -3.10 -35.97 25.69
CA LYS A 343 -3.56 -35.92 27.08
C LYS A 343 -2.68 -35.03 27.95
N SER A 344 -1.44 -34.76 27.53
CA SER A 344 -0.47 -33.94 28.22
C SER A 344 0.40 -33.14 27.26
N ASP A 345 1.17 -32.17 27.78
CA ASP A 345 2.18 -31.43 27.01
C ASP A 345 3.27 -32.34 26.47
N GLU A 346 3.60 -33.46 27.21
CA GLU A 346 4.55 -34.47 26.76
C GLU A 346 4.05 -35.20 25.52
N ASP A 347 2.75 -35.53 25.44
CA ASP A 347 2.14 -36.17 24.28
C ASP A 347 2.23 -35.24 23.04
N ALA A 348 1.96 -33.94 23.24
CA ALA A 348 2.10 -32.96 22.21
C ALA A 348 3.52 -32.82 21.66
N ARG A 349 4.50 -32.68 22.56
CA ARG A 349 5.94 -32.65 22.21
C ARG A 349 6.40 -33.94 21.51
N ALA A 350 5.90 -35.09 21.92
CA ALA A 350 6.18 -36.37 21.27
C ALA A 350 5.60 -36.41 19.84
N ALA A 351 4.40 -35.88 19.63
CA ALA A 351 3.79 -35.73 18.29
C ALA A 351 4.61 -34.77 17.41
N ALA A 352 5.04 -33.62 17.94
CA ALA A 352 5.91 -32.67 17.24
C ALA A 352 7.22 -33.34 16.77
N LYS A 353 7.90 -34.07 17.68
CA LYS A 353 9.11 -34.80 17.36
C LYS A 353 8.87 -35.85 16.26
N ALA A 354 7.75 -36.58 16.32
CA ALA A 354 7.39 -37.60 15.31
C ALA A 354 7.16 -37.01 13.90
N LYS A 355 6.78 -35.73 13.83
CA LYS A 355 6.52 -35.00 12.60
C LYS A 355 7.66 -34.03 12.20
N ASN A 356 8.79 -34.04 12.94
CA ASN A 356 9.92 -33.12 12.75
C ASN A 356 9.54 -31.63 12.88
N VAL A 357 8.60 -31.31 13.76
CA VAL A 357 8.30 -29.92 14.15
C VAL A 357 9.18 -29.55 15.33
N GLU A 358 9.95 -28.47 15.21
CA GLU A 358 10.79 -27.97 16.29
C GLU A 358 9.92 -27.20 17.29
N VAL A 359 10.07 -27.55 18.58
CA VAL A 359 9.32 -26.90 19.66
C VAL A 359 10.21 -26.68 20.86
N PRO A 360 9.98 -25.63 21.69
CA PRO A 360 10.66 -25.47 22.96
C PRO A 360 10.54 -26.72 23.89
N ALA A 361 11.55 -26.96 24.72
CA ALA A 361 11.55 -28.14 25.58
C ALA A 361 10.41 -28.16 26.63
N ASP A 362 9.93 -27.00 26.98
CA ASP A 362 8.81 -26.76 27.91
C ASP A 362 7.50 -26.34 27.19
N ALA A 363 7.43 -26.52 25.86
CA ALA A 363 6.24 -26.14 25.06
C ALA A 363 4.98 -26.80 25.59
N THR A 364 3.95 -26.00 25.78
CA THR A 364 2.59 -26.47 26.12
C THR A 364 1.88 -27.06 24.88
N LYS A 365 0.77 -27.73 25.08
CA LYS A 365 -0.09 -28.21 23.98
C LYS A 365 -0.46 -27.08 23.02
N GLY A 366 -0.78 -25.90 23.55
CA GLY A 366 -1.13 -24.73 22.75
C GLY A 366 0.04 -24.23 21.90
N THR A 367 1.24 -24.13 22.49
CA THR A 367 2.46 -23.77 21.75
C THR A 367 2.74 -24.78 20.63
N VAL A 368 2.67 -26.08 20.95
CA VAL A 368 2.90 -27.13 19.96
C VAL A 368 1.88 -27.07 18.82
N LEU A 369 0.61 -26.77 19.11
CA LEU A 369 -0.43 -26.62 18.09
C LEU A 369 -0.11 -25.45 17.12
N ALA A 370 0.37 -24.32 17.64
CA ALA A 370 0.78 -23.18 16.84
C ALA A 370 1.97 -23.51 15.94
N GLU A 371 2.99 -24.20 16.46
CA GLU A 371 4.15 -24.65 15.66
C GLU A 371 3.75 -25.64 14.54
N PHE A 372 2.76 -26.51 14.81
CA PHE A 372 2.18 -27.36 13.75
C PHE A 372 1.44 -26.54 12.67
N PHE A 373 0.75 -25.48 13.09
CA PHE A 373 0.07 -24.58 12.16
C PHE A 373 1.08 -23.91 11.23
N ASP A 374 2.14 -23.32 11.78
CA ASP A 374 3.18 -22.65 11.01
C ASP A 374 3.88 -23.63 10.04
N ALA A 375 4.19 -24.85 10.52
CA ALA A 375 4.92 -25.83 9.73
C ALA A 375 4.10 -26.52 8.61
N TYR A 376 2.79 -26.67 8.76
CA TYR A 376 1.98 -27.53 7.88
C TYR A 376 0.74 -26.88 7.30
N VAL A 377 0.25 -25.78 7.87
CA VAL A 377 -1.06 -25.22 7.50
C VAL A 377 -0.91 -23.94 6.68
N GLU A 378 -0.16 -22.97 7.15
CA GLU A 378 -0.12 -21.61 6.59
C GLU A 378 0.17 -21.61 5.08
N GLU A 379 1.20 -22.36 4.63
CA GLU A 379 1.56 -22.43 3.21
C GLU A 379 0.48 -23.06 2.31
N ASN A 380 -0.50 -23.75 2.89
CA ASN A 380 -1.59 -24.41 2.17
C ASN A 380 -2.89 -23.57 2.11
N LEU A 381 -2.93 -22.42 2.79
CA LEU A 381 -4.09 -21.53 2.82
C LEU A 381 -4.13 -20.61 1.59
N ILE A 382 -4.53 -21.14 0.45
CA ILE A 382 -4.53 -20.41 -0.83
C ILE A 382 -5.78 -19.56 -0.99
N GLN A 383 -6.98 -20.14 -0.83
CA GLN A 383 -8.26 -19.43 -0.90
C GLN A 383 -8.51 -18.67 0.40
N PRO A 384 -9.37 -17.62 0.40
CA PRO A 384 -9.70 -16.87 1.60
C PRO A 384 -10.17 -17.79 2.73
N THR A 385 -9.43 -17.81 3.84
CA THR A 385 -9.67 -18.75 4.94
C THR A 385 -9.50 -18.05 6.28
N PHE A 386 -10.50 -18.17 7.15
CA PHE A 386 -10.38 -17.83 8.55
C PHE A 386 -9.85 -19.02 9.34
N ILE A 387 -8.79 -18.79 10.12
CA ILE A 387 -8.33 -19.72 11.14
C ILE A 387 -8.71 -19.12 12.49
N TYR A 388 -9.51 -19.83 13.28
CA TYR A 388 -10.00 -19.32 14.54
C TYR A 388 -9.79 -20.29 15.71
N ASP A 389 -10.04 -19.85 16.93
CA ASP A 389 -9.78 -20.57 18.16
C ASP A 389 -8.27 -20.80 18.35
N TYR A 390 -7.54 -19.69 18.52
CA TYR A 390 -6.11 -19.71 18.80
C TYR A 390 -5.82 -20.10 20.26
N PRO A 391 -4.70 -20.78 20.56
CA PRO A 391 -4.29 -21.08 21.92
C PRO A 391 -4.14 -19.81 22.77
N VAL A 392 -4.45 -19.94 24.05
CA VAL A 392 -4.37 -18.80 24.99
C VAL A 392 -2.94 -18.29 25.17
N GLU A 393 -1.96 -19.13 25.03
CA GLU A 393 -0.54 -18.82 25.15
C GLU A 393 -0.11 -17.75 24.14
N ASN A 394 -0.69 -17.77 22.94
CA ASN A 394 -0.33 -16.89 21.82
C ASN A 394 -1.31 -15.71 21.67
N SER A 395 -2.23 -15.49 22.63
CA SER A 395 -3.34 -14.55 22.48
C SER A 395 -3.56 -13.68 23.72
N PRO A 396 -2.59 -12.79 24.06
CA PRO A 396 -2.59 -12.06 25.34
C PRO A 396 -3.71 -11.05 25.53
N LEU A 397 -4.32 -10.56 24.43
CA LEU A 397 -5.35 -9.51 24.43
C LEU A 397 -6.76 -10.06 24.11
N ALA A 398 -6.84 -11.35 23.75
CA ALA A 398 -8.09 -12.00 23.40
C ALA A 398 -8.79 -12.65 24.61
N LYS A 399 -10.10 -12.65 24.58
CA LYS A 399 -10.94 -13.32 25.58
C LYS A 399 -10.84 -14.84 25.44
N ARG A 400 -10.76 -15.56 26.56
CA ARG A 400 -10.83 -17.03 26.57
C ARG A 400 -12.21 -17.51 26.16
N LYS A 401 -12.26 -18.64 25.45
CA LYS A 401 -13.53 -19.31 25.17
C LYS A 401 -14.12 -19.89 26.49
N PRO A 402 -15.39 -19.61 26.78
CA PRO A 402 -16.03 -20.17 27.97
C PRO A 402 -16.11 -21.70 27.94
N GLU A 403 -16.33 -22.29 26.75
CA GLU A 403 -16.52 -23.73 26.57
C GLU A 403 -15.21 -24.51 26.60
N ASP A 404 -14.11 -23.90 26.16
CA ASP A 404 -12.77 -24.49 26.14
C ASP A 404 -11.70 -23.42 26.46
N PRO A 405 -11.38 -23.20 27.74
CA PRO A 405 -10.46 -22.14 28.18
C PRO A 405 -9.01 -22.28 27.74
N ALA A 406 -8.63 -23.39 27.09
CA ALA A 406 -7.34 -23.54 26.43
C ALA A 406 -7.22 -22.68 25.16
N PHE A 407 -8.36 -22.28 24.61
CA PHE A 407 -8.47 -21.45 23.42
C PHE A 407 -9.04 -20.08 23.71
N THR A 408 -8.84 -19.17 22.76
CA THR A 408 -9.37 -17.82 22.79
C THR A 408 -10.34 -17.58 21.63
N GLU A 409 -11.25 -16.63 21.80
CA GLU A 409 -12.11 -16.11 20.74
C GLU A 409 -11.31 -15.17 19.82
N ARG A 410 -10.36 -15.73 19.06
CA ARG A 410 -9.45 -15.04 18.13
C ARG A 410 -9.47 -15.73 16.80
N PHE A 411 -9.32 -14.95 15.73
CA PHE A 411 -9.01 -15.47 14.42
C PHE A 411 -7.95 -14.62 13.70
N GLU A 412 -7.27 -15.25 12.80
CA GLU A 412 -6.53 -14.62 11.71
C GLU A 412 -7.11 -15.07 10.39
N TYR A 413 -6.89 -14.29 9.32
CA TYR A 413 -7.35 -14.70 8.01
C TYR A 413 -6.25 -14.61 6.97
N PHE A 414 -6.25 -15.62 6.10
CA PHE A 414 -5.19 -15.89 5.16
C PHE A 414 -5.70 -15.93 3.73
N ILE A 415 -4.89 -15.43 2.81
CA ILE A 415 -5.10 -15.51 1.37
C ILE A 415 -3.72 -15.70 0.72
N CYS A 416 -3.55 -16.69 -0.17
CA CYS A 416 -2.27 -17.02 -0.81
C CYS A 416 -1.13 -17.17 0.20
N ALA A 417 -1.33 -18.01 1.23
CA ALA A 417 -0.35 -18.29 2.27
C ALA A 417 0.23 -17.02 2.92
N THR A 418 -0.61 -16.04 3.15
CA THR A 418 -0.23 -14.77 3.76
C THR A 418 -1.35 -14.28 4.67
N GLU A 419 -1.01 -13.93 5.90
CA GLU A 419 -1.90 -13.29 6.85
C GLU A 419 -2.27 -11.88 6.38
N TYR A 420 -3.55 -11.54 6.39
CA TYR A 420 -4.08 -10.23 6.04
C TYR A 420 -4.58 -9.43 7.22
N GLY A 421 -4.97 -10.09 8.30
CA GLY A 421 -5.40 -9.42 9.52
C GLY A 421 -5.73 -10.39 10.64
N ASN A 422 -5.92 -9.79 11.82
CA ASN A 422 -6.12 -10.46 13.10
C ASN A 422 -7.28 -9.78 13.83
N ALA A 423 -8.12 -10.59 14.48
CA ALA A 423 -9.28 -10.09 15.21
C ALA A 423 -9.64 -11.02 16.37
N PHE A 424 -10.29 -10.46 17.38
CA PHE A 424 -10.73 -11.24 18.53
C PHE A 424 -11.88 -10.56 19.28
N SER A 425 -12.54 -11.35 20.14
CA SER A 425 -13.32 -10.78 21.22
C SER A 425 -12.37 -10.23 22.27
N GLU A 426 -12.48 -8.94 22.56
CA GLU A 426 -11.54 -8.21 23.40
C GLU A 426 -11.58 -8.68 24.86
N LEU A 427 -10.40 -8.89 25.45
CA LEU A 427 -10.28 -9.11 26.87
C LEU A 427 -10.66 -7.82 27.60
N ASN A 428 -11.78 -7.87 28.33
CA ASN A 428 -12.31 -6.74 29.10
C ASN A 428 -12.29 -6.96 30.62
N ASP A 429 -11.63 -8.03 31.08
CA ASP A 429 -11.36 -8.28 32.50
C ASP A 429 -10.05 -7.59 32.90
N PRO A 430 -10.09 -6.53 33.74
CA PRO A 430 -8.88 -5.78 34.12
C PRO A 430 -7.92 -6.61 34.96
N ILE A 431 -8.40 -7.62 35.71
CA ILE A 431 -7.58 -8.46 36.56
C ILE A 431 -6.76 -9.44 35.70
N ASP A 432 -7.41 -10.12 34.75
CA ASP A 432 -6.72 -11.02 33.83
C ASP A 432 -5.79 -10.22 32.91
N GLN A 433 -6.21 -9.04 32.40
CA GLN A 433 -5.38 -8.20 31.53
C GLN A 433 -4.10 -7.76 32.21
N LYS A 434 -4.19 -7.27 33.46
CA LYS A 434 -3.03 -6.87 34.25
C LYS A 434 -2.05 -8.03 34.42
N ALA A 435 -2.57 -9.19 34.83
CA ALA A 435 -1.74 -10.39 35.02
C ALA A 435 -1.04 -10.86 33.74
N ARG A 436 -1.67 -10.69 32.56
CA ARG A 436 -1.05 -11.01 31.27
C ARG A 436 0.04 -10.00 30.90
N PHE A 437 -0.20 -8.72 31.06
CA PHE A 437 0.80 -7.68 30.80
C PHE A 437 2.03 -7.82 31.69
N GLU A 438 1.85 -8.06 32.97
CA GLU A 438 2.97 -8.28 33.90
C GLU A 438 3.84 -9.48 33.47
N ARG A 439 3.22 -10.59 33.04
CA ARG A 439 3.92 -11.75 32.51
C ARG A 439 4.67 -11.45 31.21
N GLN A 440 4.05 -10.70 30.28
CA GLN A 440 4.71 -10.31 29.02
C GLN A 440 5.93 -9.44 29.27
N VAL A 441 5.81 -8.41 30.10
CA VAL A 441 6.94 -7.54 30.46
C VAL A 441 8.05 -8.32 31.14
N GLU A 442 7.70 -9.26 32.02
CA GLU A 442 8.69 -10.11 32.68
C GLU A 442 9.39 -11.05 31.69
N ALA A 443 8.68 -11.65 30.74
CA ALA A 443 9.27 -12.47 29.68
C ALA A 443 10.20 -11.64 28.81
N LYS A 444 9.77 -10.46 28.34
CA LYS A 444 10.57 -9.55 27.51
C LYS A 444 11.85 -9.09 28.24
N ARG A 445 11.79 -8.83 29.53
CA ARG A 445 12.97 -8.47 30.34
C ARG A 445 13.96 -9.62 30.49
N ARG A 446 13.51 -10.88 30.46
CA ARG A 446 14.40 -12.05 30.45
C ARG A 446 15.12 -12.22 29.13
N GLU A 447 14.44 -11.99 28.02
CA GLU A 447 14.98 -12.08 26.67
C GLU A 447 15.85 -10.87 26.31
N GLU A 448 15.39 -9.66 26.67
CA GLU A 448 16.05 -8.39 26.41
C GLU A 448 16.30 -7.63 27.75
N PRO A 449 17.39 -7.89 28.47
CA PRO A 449 17.64 -7.29 29.79
C PRO A 449 17.66 -5.74 29.80
N ASN A 450 17.91 -5.11 28.67
CA ASN A 450 17.95 -3.65 28.50
C ASN A 450 16.65 -3.07 27.94
N THR A 451 15.59 -3.86 27.81
CA THR A 451 14.28 -3.37 27.35
C THR A 451 13.71 -2.32 28.30
N ARG A 452 13.04 -1.32 27.75
CA ARG A 452 12.30 -0.31 28.51
C ARG A 452 10.79 -0.62 28.56
N ALA A 453 10.41 -1.85 28.19
CA ALA A 453 9.01 -2.26 28.21
C ALA A 453 8.44 -2.15 29.62
N GLU A 454 7.28 -1.51 29.71
CA GLU A 454 6.51 -1.29 30.94
C GLU A 454 5.06 -1.69 30.71
N VAL A 455 4.37 -1.99 31.83
CA VAL A 455 2.94 -2.23 31.81
C VAL A 455 2.21 -0.89 31.66
N ASP A 456 1.27 -0.82 30.72
CA ASP A 456 0.34 0.32 30.63
C ASP A 456 -0.75 0.23 31.71
N TYR A 457 -0.40 0.72 32.91
CA TYR A 457 -1.34 0.75 34.04
C TYR A 457 -2.50 1.74 33.80
N ASP A 458 -2.35 2.74 32.94
CA ASP A 458 -3.44 3.64 32.59
C ASP A 458 -4.52 2.89 31.75
N PHE A 459 -4.10 2.01 30.84
CA PHE A 459 -5.03 1.14 30.14
C PHE A 459 -5.74 0.17 31.09
N VAL A 460 -5.00 -0.45 32.05
CA VAL A 460 -5.64 -1.30 33.07
C VAL A 460 -6.67 -0.49 33.85
N THR A 461 -6.34 0.71 34.28
CA THR A 461 -7.29 1.62 34.96
C THR A 461 -8.49 1.96 34.10
N ALA A 462 -8.31 2.16 32.78
CA ALA A 462 -9.45 2.36 31.88
C ALA A 462 -10.38 1.16 31.87
N LEU A 463 -9.85 -0.08 31.83
CA LEU A 463 -10.67 -1.30 31.93
C LEU A 463 -11.42 -1.43 33.26
N GLU A 464 -10.85 -0.92 34.37
CA GLU A 464 -11.49 -0.90 35.69
C GLU A 464 -12.76 -0.03 35.72
N TYR A 465 -12.86 0.98 34.84
CA TYR A 465 -14.10 1.75 34.64
C TYR A 465 -15.17 0.94 33.87
N GLY A 466 -14.80 -0.18 33.27
CA GLY A 466 -15.68 -1.09 32.55
C GLY A 466 -15.64 -0.88 31.04
N MET A 467 -15.24 -1.90 30.31
CA MET A 467 -15.35 -1.97 28.85
C MET A 467 -16.46 -2.93 28.46
N ALA A 468 -17.35 -2.50 27.58
CA ALA A 468 -18.39 -3.37 27.02
C ALA A 468 -17.78 -4.60 26.34
N PRO A 469 -18.50 -5.74 26.22
CA PRO A 469 -18.10 -6.80 25.31
C PRO A 469 -17.85 -6.23 23.91
N THR A 470 -16.66 -6.44 23.36
CA THR A 470 -16.19 -5.74 22.16
C THR A 470 -15.50 -6.72 21.23
N GLY A 471 -15.77 -6.64 19.94
CA GLY A 471 -14.96 -7.24 18.90
C GLY A 471 -14.01 -6.22 18.31
N GLY A 472 -12.75 -6.61 18.13
CA GLY A 472 -11.72 -5.79 17.50
C GLY A 472 -11.13 -6.49 16.29
N LEU A 473 -10.68 -5.70 15.30
CA LEU A 473 -10.07 -6.17 14.05
C LEU A 473 -8.98 -5.22 13.62
N GLY A 474 -7.81 -5.77 13.30
CA GLY A 474 -6.73 -5.05 12.64
C GLY A 474 -6.33 -5.70 11.31
N PHE A 475 -6.12 -4.92 10.26
CA PHE A 475 -5.62 -5.42 8.98
C PHE A 475 -4.70 -4.46 8.24
N GLY A 476 -3.77 -5.04 7.46
CA GLY A 476 -2.80 -4.29 6.67
C GLY A 476 -3.39 -3.79 5.35
N VAL A 477 -3.51 -2.46 5.20
CA VAL A 477 -3.99 -1.84 3.95
C VAL A 477 -3.04 -2.13 2.80
N ASP A 478 -1.75 -2.11 3.03
CA ASP A 478 -0.76 -2.31 1.97
C ASP A 478 -0.87 -3.72 1.37
N ARG A 479 -1.02 -4.76 2.20
CA ARG A 479 -1.27 -6.14 1.73
C ARG A 479 -2.58 -6.26 0.96
N LEU A 480 -3.66 -5.63 1.44
CA LEU A 480 -4.94 -5.60 0.74
C LEU A 480 -4.83 -4.90 -0.63
N VAL A 481 -4.07 -3.81 -0.72
CA VAL A 481 -3.82 -3.13 -1.99
C VAL A 481 -3.00 -4.02 -2.92
N MET A 482 -1.95 -4.71 -2.43
CA MET A 482 -1.19 -5.68 -3.23
C MET A 482 -2.12 -6.72 -3.84
N LEU A 483 -3.02 -7.31 -3.05
CA LEU A 483 -3.99 -8.31 -3.49
C LEU A 483 -4.89 -7.78 -4.63
N LEU A 484 -5.52 -6.62 -4.42
CA LEU A 484 -6.51 -6.05 -5.35
C LEU A 484 -5.89 -5.36 -6.57
N THR A 485 -4.57 -5.19 -6.61
CA THR A 485 -3.84 -4.58 -7.75
C THR A 485 -2.86 -5.55 -8.42
N ASP A 486 -2.84 -6.82 -8.00
CA ASP A 486 -1.92 -7.84 -8.46
C ASP A 486 -0.44 -7.42 -8.35
N SER A 487 -0.09 -6.78 -7.23
CA SER A 487 1.26 -6.29 -6.96
C SER A 487 2.05 -7.29 -6.13
N ALA A 488 3.24 -7.68 -6.61
CA ALA A 488 4.06 -8.70 -5.96
C ALA A 488 4.82 -8.20 -4.72
N SER A 489 5.02 -6.88 -4.62
CA SER A 489 5.81 -6.28 -3.54
C SER A 489 5.09 -5.10 -2.90
N ILE A 490 5.26 -4.95 -1.58
CA ILE A 490 4.76 -3.79 -0.84
C ILE A 490 5.31 -2.46 -1.40
N ARG A 491 6.51 -2.48 -1.99
CA ARG A 491 7.12 -1.31 -2.63
C ARG A 491 6.37 -0.87 -3.89
N ASP A 492 5.66 -1.77 -4.56
CA ASP A 492 4.84 -1.43 -5.73
C ASP A 492 3.63 -0.59 -5.34
N VAL A 493 3.11 -0.78 -4.13
CA VAL A 493 1.91 -0.09 -3.62
C VAL A 493 2.21 1.08 -2.69
N LEU A 494 3.47 1.36 -2.40
CA LEU A 494 3.94 2.55 -1.69
C LEU A 494 4.51 3.56 -2.69
N LEU A 495 4.07 4.83 -2.58
CA LEU A 495 4.60 5.90 -3.47
C LEU A 495 6.10 6.07 -3.28
N PHE A 496 6.55 6.16 -2.05
CA PHE A 496 7.95 6.34 -1.68
C PHE A 496 8.33 5.32 -0.60
N PRO A 497 8.65 4.07 -0.99
CA PRO A 497 9.08 3.05 -0.04
C PRO A 497 10.44 3.40 0.57
N THR A 498 10.69 2.91 1.78
CA THR A 498 12.03 3.01 2.37
C THR A 498 13.02 2.18 1.57
N MET A 499 14.12 2.80 1.16
CA MET A 499 15.15 2.16 0.34
C MET A 499 16.49 2.17 1.08
N LYS A 500 17.29 1.13 0.90
CA LYS A 500 18.68 1.14 1.37
C LYS A 500 19.44 2.28 0.68
N PRO A 501 20.35 3.00 1.39
CA PRO A 501 21.24 3.94 0.75
C PRO A 501 21.98 3.27 -0.41
N LEU A 502 22.22 4.03 -1.49
CA LEU A 502 23.18 3.59 -2.51
C LEU A 502 24.57 3.66 -1.89
N ASP A 503 25.37 2.60 -2.03
CA ASP A 503 26.78 2.67 -1.68
C ASP A 503 27.42 3.81 -2.46
N LYS A 504 28.05 4.75 -1.74
CA LYS A 504 28.73 5.91 -2.31
C LYS A 504 30.07 5.51 -2.85
#